data_2cab37731ff1ad84fae740f927fa19f8
#
_entry.id   2cab37731ff1ad84fae740f927fa19f8
#
_cell.length_a   1.000
_cell.length_b   1.000
_cell.length_c   1.000
_cell.angle_alpha   90.00
_cell.angle_beta   90.00
_cell.angle_gamma   90.00
#
_symmetry.space_group_name_H-M   'P 1'
#
loop_
_entity.id
_entity.type
_entity.pdbx_description
1 polymer ?
#
loop_
_entity_poly.entity_id
_entity_poly.type
_entity_poly.pdbx_seq_one_letter_code
_entity_poly.pdbx_strand_id
1 'polypeptide(L)'
;FVFAFAAIGCKMNEEKFVDQYANAYCGWVDNCGKLSEQFGTLDDCLTNRTVFAEAELTPEGCDYSPKAAKRCIEGIEENESCDINTAMPEACTEVSSCFGDTGR
;
A
#
# COMPACT_ATOMS: atom_id res chain seq x y z
N PHE A 1 -7.16 4.71 26.67
CA PHE A 1 -6.72 4.53 26.33
C PHE A 1 -6.17 4.08 25.91
N VAL A 2 -6.23 3.99 25.68
CA VAL A 2 -5.59 3.68 25.21
C VAL A 2 -4.67 3.47 24.89
N PHE A 3 -4.19 3.49 24.79
CA PHE A 3 -3.18 3.41 24.34
C PHE A 3 -2.29 2.81 24.40
N ALA A 4 -2.44 2.83 24.72
CA ALA A 4 -1.39 2.03 24.85
C ALA A 4 -1.34 0.80 24.13
N PHE A 5 -2.16 0.49 23.93
CA PHE A 5 -2.09 -0.47 23.13
C PHE A 5 -1.65 -0.19 21.91
N ALA A 6 -1.48 0.98 21.73
CA ALA A 6 -0.92 1.44 20.55
C ALA A 6 0.42 0.83 20.25
N ALA A 7 1.19 0.60 21.22
CA ALA A 7 2.47 -0.05 20.99
C ALA A 7 2.28 -1.38 20.30
N ILE A 8 1.22 -2.05 20.63
CA ILE A 8 0.88 -3.28 19.97
C ILE A 8 0.55 -3.01 18.53
N GLY A 9 -0.11 -1.87 18.29
CA GLY A 9 -0.47 -1.49 16.96
C GLY A 9 0.70 -1.09 16.10
N CYS A 10 1.90 -1.02 16.66
CA CYS A 10 3.06 -0.65 15.88
C CYS A 10 3.44 -1.70 14.85
N LYS A 11 3.04 -2.94 15.07
CA LYS A 11 3.33 -3.96 14.08
C LYS A 11 2.35 -3.88 12.94
N MET A 12 2.89 -3.73 11.75
CA MET A 12 2.10 -3.66 10.54
C MET A 12 1.89 -5.08 10.03
N ASN A 13 0.79 -5.73 10.43
CA ASN A 13 0.51 -7.06 9.89
C ASN A 13 -0.04 -6.92 8.47
N GLU A 14 -0.23 -8.06 7.80
CA GLU A 14 -0.63 -8.05 6.40
C GLU A 14 -1.96 -7.37 6.17
N GLU A 15 -2.93 -7.64 7.02
CA GLU A 15 -4.25 -7.04 6.89
C GLU A 15 -4.19 -5.52 7.04
N LYS A 16 -3.43 -5.07 8.01
CA LYS A 16 -3.26 -3.65 8.24
C LYS A 16 -2.53 -2.98 7.07
N PHE A 17 -1.52 -3.68 6.54
CA PHE A 17 -0.79 -3.16 5.39
C PHE A 17 -1.73 -2.97 4.19
N VAL A 18 -2.56 -3.97 3.89
CA VAL A 18 -3.46 -3.89 2.75
C VAL A 18 -4.35 -2.66 2.86
N ASP A 19 -4.93 -2.46 4.05
CA ASP A 19 -5.82 -1.33 4.28
C ASP A 19 -5.08 0.00 4.15
N GLN A 20 -3.94 0.13 4.78
CA GLN A 20 -3.20 1.38 4.75
C GLN A 20 -2.58 1.66 3.39
N TYR A 21 -2.15 0.61 2.69
CA TYR A 21 -1.62 0.77 1.34
C TYR A 21 -2.69 1.33 0.40
N ALA A 22 -3.90 0.76 0.44
CA ALA A 22 -4.97 1.23 -0.43
C ALA A 22 -5.30 2.68 -0.15
N ASN A 23 -5.38 3.05 1.13
CA ASN A 23 -5.66 4.43 1.51
C ASN A 23 -4.56 5.38 1.08
N ALA A 24 -3.31 5.00 1.28
CA ALA A 24 -2.18 5.86 0.91
C ALA A 24 -2.11 6.05 -0.60
N TYR A 25 -2.23 4.96 -1.34
CA TYR A 25 -2.14 5.03 -2.80
C TYR A 25 -3.27 5.87 -3.37
N CYS A 26 -4.49 5.61 -2.95
CA CYS A 26 -5.65 6.33 -3.47
C CYS A 26 -5.64 7.80 -3.03
N GLY A 27 -5.11 8.08 -1.85
CA GLY A 27 -4.90 9.46 -1.42
C GLY A 27 -3.92 10.18 -2.31
N TRP A 28 -2.85 9.50 -2.70
CA TRP A 28 -1.87 10.07 -3.62
C TRP A 28 -2.50 10.35 -4.99
N VAL A 29 -3.27 9.40 -5.51
CA VAL A 29 -3.94 9.58 -6.80
C VAL A 29 -4.90 10.76 -6.76
N ASP A 30 -5.67 10.86 -5.67
CA ASP A 30 -6.62 11.94 -5.48
C ASP A 30 -5.93 13.29 -5.40
N ASN A 31 -4.85 13.37 -4.64
CA ASN A 31 -4.08 14.61 -4.50
C ASN A 31 -3.48 15.05 -5.84
N CYS A 32 -3.20 14.11 -6.71
CA CYS A 32 -2.66 14.42 -8.03
C CYS A 32 -3.76 14.71 -9.05
N GLY A 33 -5.02 14.69 -8.62
CA GLY A 33 -6.15 15.01 -9.49
C GLY A 33 -6.41 13.97 -10.57
N LYS A 34 -5.99 12.74 -10.35
CA LYS A 34 -6.13 11.70 -11.36
C LYS A 34 -7.12 10.60 -10.99
N LEU A 35 -7.83 10.79 -9.89
CA LEU A 35 -8.73 9.76 -9.40
C LEU A 35 -9.82 9.40 -10.40
N SER A 36 -10.53 10.41 -10.93
CA SER A 36 -11.63 10.15 -11.85
C SER A 36 -11.15 9.55 -13.16
N GLU A 37 -9.94 9.92 -13.57
CA GLU A 37 -9.38 9.45 -14.82
C GLU A 37 -8.92 8.00 -14.74
N GLN A 38 -8.38 7.60 -13.60
CA GLN A 38 -7.79 6.27 -13.46
C GLN A 38 -8.74 5.26 -12.82
N PHE A 39 -9.60 5.68 -11.91
CA PHE A 39 -10.45 4.76 -11.17
C PHE A 39 -11.92 5.12 -11.17
N GLY A 40 -12.25 6.36 -11.47
CA GLY A 40 -13.63 6.84 -11.44
C GLY A 40 -14.00 7.45 -10.11
N THR A 41 -13.99 6.67 -9.04
CA THR A 41 -14.31 7.16 -7.70
C THR A 41 -13.29 6.69 -6.70
N LEU A 42 -13.32 7.30 -5.53
CA LEU A 42 -12.43 6.89 -4.44
C LEU A 42 -12.71 5.44 -4.03
N ASP A 43 -13.99 5.07 -3.94
CA ASP A 43 -14.35 3.70 -3.58
C ASP A 43 -13.82 2.69 -4.58
N ASP A 44 -13.89 3.02 -5.86
CA ASP A 44 -13.35 2.13 -6.89
C ASP A 44 -11.85 1.98 -6.75
N CYS A 45 -11.16 3.07 -6.42
CA CYS A 45 -9.71 3.03 -6.21
C CYS A 45 -9.38 2.16 -5.01
N LEU A 46 -10.08 2.36 -3.90
CA LEU A 46 -9.81 1.61 -2.67
C LEU A 46 -10.05 0.11 -2.90
N THR A 47 -11.13 -0.24 -3.58
CA THR A 47 -11.42 -1.64 -3.88
C THR A 47 -10.33 -2.24 -4.76
N ASN A 48 -9.95 -1.51 -5.81
CA ASN A 48 -8.93 -1.98 -6.75
C ASN A 48 -7.59 -2.22 -6.05
N ARG A 49 -7.17 -1.26 -5.24
CA ARG A 49 -5.86 -1.37 -4.59
C ARG A 49 -5.86 -2.39 -3.47
N THR A 50 -7.00 -2.58 -2.81
CA THR A 50 -7.13 -3.62 -1.80
C THR A 50 -6.98 -5.00 -2.43
N VAL A 51 -7.69 -5.23 -3.53
CA VAL A 51 -7.61 -6.52 -4.23
C VAL A 51 -6.19 -6.76 -4.74
N PHE A 52 -5.56 -5.72 -5.28
CA PHE A 52 -4.18 -5.83 -5.76
C PHE A 52 -3.24 -6.25 -4.63
N ALA A 53 -3.31 -5.55 -3.50
CA ALA A 53 -2.39 -5.83 -2.40
C ALA A 53 -2.63 -7.22 -1.81
N GLU A 54 -3.89 -7.62 -1.69
CA GLU A 54 -4.21 -8.95 -1.18
C GLU A 54 -3.65 -10.04 -2.09
N ALA A 55 -3.76 -9.83 -3.41
CA ALA A 55 -3.25 -10.81 -4.36
C ALA A 55 -1.74 -10.94 -4.25
N GLU A 56 -1.04 -9.86 -3.96
CA GLU A 56 0.42 -9.89 -3.85
C GLU A 56 0.89 -10.57 -2.57
N LEU A 57 0.05 -10.65 -1.56
CA LEU A 57 0.42 -11.24 -0.27
C LEU A 57 -0.11 -12.65 -0.08
N THR A 58 -1.02 -13.10 -0.96
CA THR A 58 -1.68 -14.38 -0.80
C THR A 58 -0.84 -15.60 -1.13
N PRO A 59 0.05 -15.59 -2.14
CA PRO A 59 0.77 -16.80 -2.53
C PRO A 59 1.56 -17.39 -1.37
N GLU A 60 1.50 -18.73 -1.26
CA GLU A 60 2.23 -19.42 -0.21
C GLU A 60 3.73 -19.35 -0.48
N GLY A 61 4.48 -19.36 0.60
CA GLY A 61 5.93 -19.33 0.50
C GLY A 61 6.52 -17.95 0.38
N CYS A 62 5.67 -16.92 0.40
CA CYS A 62 6.16 -15.55 0.34
C CYS A 62 6.42 -15.05 1.75
N ASP A 63 7.56 -14.42 1.93
CA ASP A 63 7.92 -13.83 3.22
C ASP A 63 7.43 -12.40 3.29
N TYR A 64 6.74 -12.07 4.36
CA TYR A 64 6.20 -10.72 4.57
C TYR A 64 7.10 -9.96 5.54
N SER A 65 7.42 -8.71 5.20
CA SER A 65 8.24 -7.84 6.03
C SER A 65 7.42 -6.67 6.57
N PRO A 66 7.08 -6.67 7.87
CA PRO A 66 6.35 -5.54 8.45
C PRO A 66 7.14 -4.24 8.37
N LYS A 67 8.45 -4.33 8.46
CA LYS A 67 9.31 -3.15 8.40
C LYS A 67 9.26 -2.50 7.01
N ALA A 68 9.36 -3.31 5.98
CA ALA A 68 9.27 -2.80 4.61
C ALA A 68 7.87 -2.29 4.33
N ALA A 69 6.85 -2.94 4.88
CA ALA A 69 5.47 -2.50 4.72
C ALA A 69 5.28 -1.08 5.25
N LYS A 70 5.82 -0.81 6.42
CA LYS A 70 5.72 0.52 7.01
C LYS A 70 6.44 1.55 6.14
N ARG A 71 7.64 1.22 5.67
CA ARG A 71 8.38 2.13 4.81
C ARG A 71 7.69 2.36 3.47
N CYS A 72 7.02 1.33 2.97
CA CYS A 72 6.26 1.46 1.73
C CYS A 72 5.15 2.50 1.89
N ILE A 73 4.36 2.39 2.95
CA ILE A 73 3.27 3.32 3.22
C ILE A 73 3.82 4.74 3.37
N GLU A 74 4.87 4.90 4.18
CA GLU A 74 5.44 6.21 4.43
C GLU A 74 5.95 6.84 3.13
N GLY A 75 6.58 6.03 2.28
CA GLY A 75 7.09 6.53 1.02
C GLY A 75 6.00 7.01 0.09
N ILE A 76 4.87 6.30 0.06
CA ILE A 76 3.74 6.75 -0.76
C ILE A 76 3.18 8.06 -0.20
N GLU A 77 3.03 8.15 1.11
CA GLU A 77 2.47 9.33 1.75
C GLU A 77 3.34 10.56 1.58
N GLU A 78 4.66 10.37 1.50
CA GLU A 78 5.60 11.46 1.36
C GLU A 78 5.89 11.81 -0.09
N ASN A 79 5.37 11.05 -1.02
CA ASN A 79 5.64 11.26 -2.43
C ASN A 79 4.91 12.52 -2.93
N GLU A 80 5.68 13.53 -3.33
CA GLU A 80 5.13 14.78 -3.83
C GLU A 80 5.05 14.80 -5.35
N SER A 81 5.60 13.80 -6.00
CA SER A 81 5.54 13.70 -7.45
C SER A 81 4.24 13.05 -7.90
N CYS A 82 3.70 13.52 -9.00
CA CYS A 82 2.51 12.90 -9.56
C CYS A 82 2.84 12.00 -10.76
N ASP A 83 4.12 11.71 -10.94
CA ASP A 83 4.56 10.79 -11.99
C ASP A 83 4.23 9.36 -11.56
N ILE A 84 3.46 8.65 -12.39
CA ILE A 84 3.06 7.29 -12.08
C ILE A 84 4.25 6.37 -11.86
N ASN A 85 5.39 6.69 -12.45
CA ASN A 85 6.59 5.88 -12.28
C ASN A 85 7.18 5.99 -10.88
N THR A 86 6.75 6.97 -10.10
CA THR A 86 7.21 7.15 -8.72
C THR A 86 6.15 6.72 -7.71
N ALA A 87 5.03 6.17 -8.17
CA ALA A 87 3.91 5.85 -7.30
C ALA A 87 4.23 4.77 -6.27
N MET A 88 5.17 3.89 -6.59
CA MET A 88 5.52 2.79 -5.70
C MET A 88 6.96 2.91 -5.25
N PRO A 89 7.20 3.36 -4.02
CA PRO A 89 8.57 3.39 -3.48
C PRO A 89 9.23 2.02 -3.53
N GLU A 90 10.54 2.03 -3.57
CA GLU A 90 11.30 0.78 -3.63
C GLU A 90 10.97 -0.15 -2.47
N ALA A 91 10.72 0.40 -1.28
CA ALA A 91 10.37 -0.42 -0.13
C ALA A 91 9.13 -1.28 -0.38
N CYS A 92 8.24 -0.83 -1.26
CA CYS A 92 7.04 -1.60 -1.57
C CYS A 92 7.36 -2.93 -2.23
N THR A 93 8.48 -3.02 -2.96
CA THR A 93 8.88 -4.27 -3.59
C THR A 93 9.47 -5.25 -2.58
N GLU A 94 9.74 -4.78 -1.36
CA GLU A 94 10.33 -5.60 -0.31
C GLU A 94 9.31 -6.06 0.72
N VAL A 95 8.06 -5.63 0.58
CA VAL A 95 7.01 -5.98 1.54
C VAL A 95 6.78 -7.47 1.60
N SER A 96 6.80 -8.11 0.44
CA SER A 96 6.69 -9.56 0.34
C SER A 96 7.68 -10.02 -0.71
N SER A 97 8.27 -11.18 -0.50
CA SER A 97 9.21 -11.72 -1.48
C SER A 97 8.54 -11.93 -2.84
N CYS A 98 7.21 -11.97 -2.87
CA CYS A 98 6.46 -12.14 -4.11
C CYS A 98 5.82 -10.86 -4.62
N PHE A 99 5.93 -9.79 -3.87
CA PHE A 99 5.24 -8.54 -4.21
C PHE A 99 5.84 -7.96 -5.49
N GLY A 100 4.97 -7.70 -6.44
CA GLY A 100 5.40 -7.13 -7.71
C GLY A 100 5.76 -8.17 -8.76
N ASP A 101 5.90 -9.44 -8.37
CA ASP A 101 6.25 -10.49 -9.33
C ASP A 101 5.11 -10.81 -10.26
N THR A 102 3.90 -10.78 -9.74
CA THR A 102 2.73 -11.16 -10.53
C THR A 102 2.42 -10.18 -11.65
N GLY A 103 2.97 -9.00 -11.60
CA GLY A 103 2.76 -8.00 -12.62
C GLY A 103 3.75 -8.04 -13.76
N ARG A 104 4.61 -9.02 -13.78
CA ARG A 104 5.70 -9.06 -14.74
C ARG A 104 5.52 -10.02 -15.86
#